data_78b8fc417498d9733b750d0eda500799
#
_entry.id   78b8fc417498d9733b750d0eda500799
#
_cell.length_a   1.000
_cell.length_b   1.000
_cell.length_c   1.000
_cell.angle_alpha   90.00
_cell.angle_beta   90.00
_cell.angle_gamma   90.00
#
_symmetry.space_group_name_H-M   'P 1'
#
loop_
_entity.id
_entity.type
_entity.pdbx_description
1 polymer ?
#
loop_
_entity_poly.entity_id
_entity_poly.type
_entity_poly.pdbx_seq_one_letter_code
_entity_poly.pdbx_strand_id
1 'polypeptide(L)'
;MYPLKFKNIYFEKIWGGRDFKLFRNNMPEGNIGESWDIACHKNGTSVISNGEFEGMRLDEIINKKGDELIGSKISSDWFPLLIKLINAKESLSVQVHPDDEYGMKVEGEMGKTEVWYVVEAFEGANLVVGTKEGCIKAQFKEAIESGNLEPHMNKIFVEKGDVYFVKSGLMHAIGEGVIIAEIQQNSDTTYRVYDYDRGRKLHVDKALDVVDLSLNGKKSTGLKLDCDGFSKSYLCLCKDFSLELYDICTSVKEESDNERFYAFTCVEGSGKIKFEGGEEEINKGDSIMIPATIGDYELLGEMKLLKSYVPDVEKVQKEILMHVVK
;
A
#
# COMPACT_ATOMS: atom_id res chain seq x y z
N MET A 1 24.59 6.35 3.31
CA MET A 1 23.36 5.93 2.56
C MET A 1 22.65 7.17 2.04
N TYR A 2 21.75 7.04 1.05
CA TYR A 2 20.98 8.12 0.44
C TYR A 2 19.56 7.61 0.13
N PRO A 3 18.55 8.49 -0.10
CA PRO A 3 17.21 8.06 -0.46
C PRO A 3 17.20 7.29 -1.79
N LEU A 4 16.63 6.07 -1.80
CA LEU A 4 16.62 5.22 -2.99
C LEU A 4 15.33 5.43 -3.78
N LYS A 5 15.49 5.73 -5.07
CA LYS A 5 14.42 5.74 -6.08
C LYS A 5 14.48 4.45 -6.88
N PHE A 6 13.34 4.04 -7.42
CA PHE A 6 13.24 2.79 -8.15
C PHE A 6 12.60 2.98 -9.51
N LYS A 7 12.91 2.06 -10.43
CA LYS A 7 12.17 1.91 -11.69
C LYS A 7 10.84 1.25 -11.37
N ASN A 8 9.74 1.87 -11.79
CA ASN A 8 8.41 1.30 -11.61
C ASN A 8 8.25 0.00 -12.41
N ILE A 9 7.68 -1.02 -11.79
CA ILE A 9 7.35 -2.29 -12.44
C ILE A 9 5.86 -2.25 -12.80
N TYR A 10 5.57 -2.11 -14.10
CA TYR A 10 4.19 -1.99 -14.59
C TYR A 10 3.62 -3.34 -14.99
N PHE A 11 2.36 -3.57 -14.62
CA PHE A 11 1.61 -4.76 -15.02
C PHE A 11 0.35 -4.37 -15.79
N GLU A 12 0.22 -4.93 -16.99
CA GLU A 12 -1.03 -4.88 -17.73
C GLU A 12 -2.08 -5.75 -17.03
N LYS A 13 -3.27 -5.21 -16.88
CA LYS A 13 -4.42 -5.91 -16.31
C LYS A 13 -5.66 -5.62 -17.15
N ILE A 14 -6.56 -6.60 -17.25
CA ILE A 14 -7.80 -6.46 -18.02
C ILE A 14 -8.70 -5.31 -17.54
N TRP A 15 -8.57 -4.94 -16.28
CA TRP A 15 -9.28 -3.83 -15.62
C TRP A 15 -8.45 -2.53 -15.54
N GLY A 16 -7.22 -2.56 -16.03
CA GLY A 16 -6.31 -1.42 -16.02
C GLY A 16 -6.71 -0.32 -17.00
N GLY A 17 -6.02 0.80 -16.90
CA GLY A 17 -6.26 1.97 -17.73
C GLY A 17 -4.98 2.77 -18.04
N ARG A 18 -5.17 4.04 -18.37
CA ARG A 18 -4.07 4.95 -18.71
C ARG A 18 -3.97 6.15 -17.75
N ASP A 19 -4.73 6.14 -16.64
CA ASP A 19 -4.92 7.32 -15.81
C ASP A 19 -3.65 7.69 -14.99
N PHE A 20 -2.68 6.78 -14.84
CA PHE A 20 -1.34 7.14 -14.33
C PHE A 20 -0.65 8.23 -15.15
N LYS A 21 -1.05 8.47 -16.41
CA LYS A 21 -0.58 9.60 -17.23
C LYS A 21 -0.88 10.97 -16.63
N LEU A 22 -1.78 11.06 -15.66
CA LEU A 22 -2.05 12.29 -14.92
C LEU A 22 -0.83 12.81 -14.15
N PHE A 23 0.13 11.92 -13.83
CA PHE A 23 1.32 12.26 -13.05
C PHE A 23 2.60 11.48 -13.42
N ARG A 24 2.53 10.56 -14.40
CA ARG A 24 3.70 9.81 -14.89
C ARG A 24 3.83 9.92 -16.42
N ASN A 25 4.99 10.38 -16.88
CA ASN A 25 5.22 10.63 -18.29
C ASN A 25 5.69 9.39 -19.07
N ASN A 26 6.45 8.50 -18.43
CA ASN A 26 7.12 7.36 -19.08
C ASN A 26 6.40 6.04 -18.77
N MET A 27 5.18 5.90 -19.25
CA MET A 27 4.40 4.67 -19.09
C MET A 27 4.54 3.78 -20.32
N PRO A 28 4.63 2.45 -20.17
CA PRO A 28 4.54 1.52 -21.28
C PRO A 28 3.17 1.63 -21.96
N GLU A 29 3.08 1.08 -23.18
CA GLU A 29 1.80 0.92 -23.88
C GLU A 29 0.91 -0.07 -23.11
N GLY A 30 -0.38 -0.17 -23.48
CA GLY A 30 -1.35 -1.10 -22.89
C GLY A 30 -2.15 -0.54 -21.71
N ASN A 31 -3.01 -1.37 -21.15
CA ASN A 31 -3.87 -1.06 -20.02
C ASN A 31 -3.16 -1.40 -18.72
N ILE A 32 -2.50 -0.41 -18.15
CA ILE A 32 -1.72 -0.59 -16.93
C ILE A 32 -2.67 -0.54 -15.72
N GLY A 33 -2.75 -1.66 -15.00
CA GLY A 33 -3.54 -1.76 -13.78
C GLY A 33 -2.72 -1.56 -12.52
N GLU A 34 -1.48 -2.07 -12.49
CA GLU A 34 -0.62 -1.96 -11.31
C GLU A 34 0.73 -1.36 -11.68
N SER A 35 1.28 -0.58 -10.76
CA SER A 35 2.67 -0.17 -10.71
C SER A 35 3.23 -0.57 -9.36
N TRP A 36 4.17 -1.52 -9.34
CA TRP A 36 4.89 -1.85 -8.12
C TRP A 36 6.07 -0.88 -8.00
N ASP A 37 6.01 -0.07 -6.98
CA ASP A 37 6.93 1.05 -6.81
C ASP A 37 8.10 0.66 -5.89
N ILE A 38 7.81 0.00 -4.75
CA ILE A 38 8.83 -0.60 -3.87
C ILE A 38 8.42 -2.06 -3.63
N ALA A 39 9.18 -2.96 -4.21
CA ALA A 39 8.90 -4.39 -4.21
C ALA A 39 10.19 -5.21 -4.10
N CYS A 40 10.15 -6.25 -3.27
CA CYS A 40 11.16 -7.30 -3.22
C CYS A 40 10.45 -8.65 -3.15
N HIS A 41 9.80 -9.02 -4.25
CA HIS A 41 8.95 -10.21 -4.35
C HIS A 41 9.38 -11.07 -5.55
N LYS A 42 9.13 -12.39 -5.49
CA LYS A 42 9.46 -13.34 -6.59
C LYS A 42 8.84 -12.95 -7.93
N ASN A 43 7.66 -12.28 -7.91
CA ASN A 43 6.97 -11.83 -9.12
C ASN A 43 7.45 -10.47 -9.64
N GLY A 44 8.26 -9.74 -8.86
CA GLY A 44 8.82 -8.45 -9.25
C GLY A 44 9.69 -7.86 -8.14
N THR A 45 10.94 -7.53 -8.46
CA THR A 45 11.87 -6.87 -7.56
C THR A 45 12.30 -5.54 -8.14
N SER A 46 12.17 -4.47 -7.37
CA SER A 46 12.52 -3.11 -7.75
C SER A 46 14.00 -2.98 -8.07
N VAL A 47 14.30 -2.18 -9.12
CA VAL A 47 15.66 -1.83 -9.53
C VAL A 47 15.90 -0.37 -9.20
N ILE A 48 17.00 -0.07 -8.50
CA ILE A 48 17.37 1.29 -8.12
C ILE A 48 17.63 2.14 -9.37
N SER A 49 17.14 3.37 -9.37
CA SER A 49 17.21 4.28 -10.53
C SER A 49 18.05 5.53 -10.29
N ASN A 50 18.70 5.66 -9.12
CA ASN A 50 19.51 6.83 -8.79
C ASN A 50 20.80 6.46 -8.04
N GLY A 51 21.77 7.38 -8.06
CA GLY A 51 22.97 7.36 -7.23
C GLY A 51 23.93 6.19 -7.47
N GLU A 52 24.73 5.89 -6.45
CA GLU A 52 25.82 4.88 -6.52
C GLU A 52 25.31 3.46 -6.82
N PHE A 53 24.08 3.15 -6.40
CA PHE A 53 23.50 1.81 -6.54
C PHE A 53 22.59 1.67 -7.76
N GLU A 54 22.59 2.66 -8.67
CA GLU A 54 21.75 2.60 -9.89
C GLU A 54 22.00 1.30 -10.68
N GLY A 55 20.89 0.64 -11.05
CA GLY A 55 20.88 -0.62 -11.76
C GLY A 55 20.90 -1.86 -10.87
N MET A 56 21.20 -1.74 -9.58
CA MET A 56 21.12 -2.86 -8.63
C MET A 56 19.66 -3.17 -8.26
N ARG A 57 19.37 -4.44 -8.04
CA ARG A 57 18.08 -4.89 -7.53
C ARG A 57 18.00 -4.65 -6.01
N LEU A 58 16.77 -4.48 -5.51
CA LEU A 58 16.55 -4.26 -4.07
C LEU A 58 17.02 -5.46 -3.21
N ASP A 59 16.83 -6.70 -3.66
CA ASP A 59 17.33 -7.88 -2.97
C ASP A 59 18.87 -7.95 -2.92
N GLU A 60 19.55 -7.52 -3.98
CA GLU A 60 21.02 -7.45 -4.02
C GLU A 60 21.56 -6.42 -3.03
N ILE A 61 20.96 -5.24 -2.96
CA ILE A 61 21.41 -4.20 -2.04
C ILE A 61 21.06 -4.53 -0.58
N ILE A 62 19.93 -5.21 -0.31
CA ILE A 62 19.60 -5.73 1.01
C ILE A 62 20.70 -6.72 1.46
N ASN A 63 21.08 -7.67 0.60
CA ASN A 63 22.14 -8.63 0.90
C ASN A 63 23.50 -7.95 1.14
N LYS A 64 23.78 -6.84 0.45
CA LYS A 64 25.05 -6.11 0.53
C LYS A 64 25.14 -5.21 1.76
N LYS A 65 24.02 -4.56 2.13
CA LYS A 65 23.97 -3.49 3.13
C LYS A 65 23.25 -3.90 4.42
N GLY A 66 22.39 -4.90 4.37
CA GLY A 66 21.68 -5.42 5.54
C GLY A 66 21.04 -4.32 6.38
N ASP A 67 21.38 -4.29 7.66
CA ASP A 67 20.83 -3.35 8.65
C ASP A 67 21.08 -1.87 8.31
N GLU A 68 22.14 -1.55 7.54
CA GLU A 68 22.36 -0.16 7.09
C GLU A 68 21.19 0.36 6.24
N LEU A 69 20.59 -0.55 5.47
CA LEU A 69 19.49 -0.22 4.56
C LEU A 69 18.13 -0.40 5.22
N ILE A 70 17.85 -1.62 5.72
CA ILE A 70 16.50 -1.98 6.18
C ILE A 70 16.28 -1.76 7.66
N GLY A 71 17.34 -1.66 8.47
CA GLY A 71 17.31 -1.45 9.91
C GLY A 71 17.41 -2.73 10.73
N SER A 72 17.90 -2.59 11.95
CA SER A 72 18.24 -3.70 12.86
C SER A 72 17.02 -4.48 13.38
N LYS A 73 15.81 -3.99 13.18
CA LYS A 73 14.56 -4.64 13.59
C LYS A 73 13.81 -5.32 12.43
N ILE A 74 14.32 -5.20 11.21
CA ILE A 74 13.73 -5.80 10.01
C ILE A 74 14.59 -6.99 9.59
N SER A 75 13.98 -8.16 9.41
CA SER A 75 14.71 -9.33 8.92
C SER A 75 15.17 -9.14 7.47
N SER A 76 16.43 -9.44 7.20
CA SER A 76 16.97 -9.47 5.83
C SER A 76 16.47 -10.66 5.00
N ASP A 77 15.96 -11.72 5.65
CA ASP A 77 15.47 -12.91 4.97
C ASP A 77 14.15 -12.67 4.26
N TRP A 78 13.40 -11.65 4.68
CA TRP A 78 12.07 -11.35 4.17
C TRP A 78 11.78 -9.85 4.16
N PHE A 79 11.78 -9.24 2.97
CA PHE A 79 11.39 -7.83 2.84
C PHE A 79 9.89 -7.69 3.17
N PRO A 80 9.50 -6.81 4.11
CA PRO A 80 8.18 -6.90 4.74
C PRO A 80 7.03 -6.32 3.92
N LEU A 81 7.30 -5.34 3.05
CA LEU A 81 6.29 -4.51 2.42
C LEU A 81 6.28 -4.65 0.89
N LEU A 82 5.11 -4.45 0.30
CA LEU A 82 4.93 -4.21 -1.11
C LEU A 82 4.11 -2.93 -1.28
N ILE A 83 4.67 -1.93 -1.95
CA ILE A 83 4.05 -0.63 -2.16
C ILE A 83 3.76 -0.47 -3.64
N LYS A 84 2.49 -0.20 -3.96
CA LYS A 84 2.01 -0.08 -5.33
C LYS A 84 1.04 1.06 -5.52
N LEU A 85 0.92 1.49 -6.76
CA LEU A 85 -0.23 2.23 -7.25
C LEU A 85 -1.10 1.31 -8.08
N ILE A 86 -2.41 1.40 -7.89
CA ILE A 86 -3.44 0.65 -8.64
C ILE A 86 -4.28 1.64 -9.42
N ASN A 87 -4.42 1.42 -10.72
CA ASN A 87 -5.30 2.17 -11.60
C ASN A 87 -6.47 1.28 -12.02
N ALA A 88 -7.58 1.39 -11.33
CA ALA A 88 -8.80 0.65 -11.59
C ALA A 88 -9.70 1.43 -12.57
N LYS A 89 -9.48 1.23 -13.87
CA LYS A 89 -10.37 1.77 -14.91
C LYS A 89 -11.71 1.03 -14.91
N GLU A 90 -11.66 -0.27 -14.63
CA GLU A 90 -12.80 -1.13 -14.37
C GLU A 90 -12.63 -1.81 -13.01
N SER A 91 -13.72 -2.38 -12.46
CA SER A 91 -13.66 -3.07 -11.17
C SER A 91 -12.71 -4.26 -11.19
N LEU A 92 -11.87 -4.38 -10.17
CA LEU A 92 -11.09 -5.58 -9.90
C LEU A 92 -12.01 -6.72 -9.48
N SER A 93 -11.51 -7.97 -9.56
CA SER A 93 -12.24 -9.11 -9.01
C SER A 93 -12.51 -8.93 -7.51
N VAL A 94 -13.65 -9.44 -7.05
CA VAL A 94 -13.89 -9.58 -5.62
C VAL A 94 -13.03 -10.72 -5.09
N GLN A 95 -12.35 -10.47 -3.98
CA GLN A 95 -11.29 -11.32 -3.46
C GLN A 95 -11.21 -11.29 -1.94
N VAL A 96 -10.47 -12.24 -1.41
CA VAL A 96 -10.08 -12.30 0.00
C VAL A 96 -8.64 -12.78 0.10
N HIS A 97 -7.92 -12.30 1.12
CA HIS A 97 -6.52 -12.68 1.37
C HIS A 97 -6.38 -13.49 2.64
N PRO A 98 -5.44 -14.46 2.69
CA PRO A 98 -5.14 -15.21 3.90
C PRO A 98 -4.40 -14.35 4.94
N ASP A 99 -4.42 -14.80 6.18
CA ASP A 99 -3.47 -14.37 7.21
C ASP A 99 -2.10 -15.06 7.06
N ASP A 100 -1.16 -14.73 7.96
CA ASP A 100 0.20 -15.27 7.92
C ASP A 100 0.21 -16.80 8.08
N GLU A 101 -0.61 -17.35 8.98
CA GLU A 101 -0.62 -18.78 9.28
C GLU A 101 -1.10 -19.59 8.06
N TYR A 102 -2.23 -19.19 7.49
CA TYR A 102 -2.77 -19.87 6.31
C TYR A 102 -1.89 -19.63 5.07
N GLY A 103 -1.43 -18.40 4.85
CA GLY A 103 -0.56 -18.04 3.72
C GLY A 103 0.72 -18.86 3.72
N MET A 104 1.45 -18.91 4.83
CA MET A 104 2.69 -19.69 4.96
C MET A 104 2.44 -21.18 4.78
N LYS A 105 1.36 -21.72 5.33
CA LYS A 105 1.04 -23.16 5.26
C LYS A 105 0.65 -23.62 3.86
N VAL A 106 -0.11 -22.81 3.12
CA VAL A 106 -0.75 -23.20 1.87
C VAL A 106 -0.03 -22.68 0.63
N GLU A 107 0.55 -21.48 0.71
CA GLU A 107 1.17 -20.80 -0.44
C GLU A 107 2.69 -20.59 -0.27
N GLY A 108 3.22 -20.77 0.95
CA GLY A 108 4.63 -20.44 1.27
C GLY A 108 4.90 -18.94 1.22
N GLU A 109 3.89 -18.12 1.43
CA GLU A 109 3.95 -16.65 1.52
C GLU A 109 3.30 -16.17 2.81
N MET A 110 3.69 -14.98 3.27
CA MET A 110 2.98 -14.31 4.37
C MET A 110 1.53 -14.00 3.97
N GLY A 111 0.74 -13.64 4.96
CA GLY A 111 -0.59 -13.10 4.74
C GLY A 111 -0.57 -11.81 3.94
N LYS A 112 -1.75 -11.31 3.61
CA LYS A 112 -1.89 -10.06 2.85
C LYS A 112 -2.90 -9.13 3.51
N THR A 113 -2.45 -8.48 4.58
CA THR A 113 -3.12 -7.32 5.15
C THR A 113 -2.66 -6.08 4.39
N GLU A 114 -3.57 -5.16 4.10
CA GLU A 114 -3.29 -3.98 3.28
C GLU A 114 -4.05 -2.75 3.75
N VAL A 115 -3.59 -1.58 3.34
CA VAL A 115 -4.29 -0.30 3.50
C VAL A 115 -4.30 0.42 2.16
N TRP A 116 -5.43 1.02 1.85
CA TRP A 116 -5.66 1.80 0.65
C TRP A 116 -5.80 3.28 0.96
N TYR A 117 -5.07 4.10 0.23
CA TYR A 117 -5.28 5.54 0.16
C TYR A 117 -5.78 5.90 -1.22
N VAL A 118 -6.93 6.56 -1.32
CA VAL A 118 -7.51 6.99 -2.61
C VAL A 118 -6.76 8.22 -3.12
N VAL A 119 -5.90 8.02 -4.12
CA VAL A 119 -5.09 9.09 -4.74
C VAL A 119 -5.93 9.93 -5.69
N GLU A 120 -6.80 9.28 -6.48
CA GLU A 120 -7.78 9.94 -7.34
C GLU A 120 -9.08 9.15 -7.33
N ALA A 121 -10.21 9.86 -7.36
CA ALA A 121 -11.54 9.30 -7.49
C ALA A 121 -12.28 10.01 -8.62
N PHE A 122 -12.71 9.27 -9.62
CA PHE A 122 -13.50 9.76 -10.73
C PHE A 122 -15.01 9.61 -10.42
N GLU A 123 -15.86 10.11 -11.29
CA GLU A 123 -17.31 9.97 -11.12
C GLU A 123 -17.73 8.50 -10.99
N GLY A 124 -18.47 8.17 -9.93
CA GLY A 124 -18.90 6.80 -9.65
C GLY A 124 -17.87 5.93 -8.92
N ALA A 125 -16.70 6.50 -8.57
CA ALA A 125 -15.63 5.81 -7.84
C ALA A 125 -16.15 5.06 -6.62
N ASN A 126 -15.79 3.79 -6.50
CA ASN A 126 -16.33 2.95 -5.43
C ASN A 126 -15.37 1.83 -5.01
N LEU A 127 -15.64 1.27 -3.83
CA LEU A 127 -14.97 0.08 -3.29
C LEU A 127 -16.03 -0.92 -2.82
N VAL A 128 -15.65 -2.18 -2.74
CA VAL A 128 -16.38 -3.23 -2.01
C VAL A 128 -15.57 -3.58 -0.77
N VAL A 129 -16.15 -3.44 0.43
CA VAL A 129 -15.44 -3.63 1.70
C VAL A 129 -16.28 -4.43 2.67
N GLY A 130 -16.29 -5.73 2.50
CA GLY A 130 -17.10 -6.68 3.25
C GLY A 130 -18.40 -7.07 2.55
N THR A 131 -19.18 -7.89 3.25
CA THR A 131 -20.53 -8.27 2.85
C THR A 131 -21.57 -7.38 3.50
N LYS A 132 -22.78 -7.36 2.96
CA LYS A 132 -23.93 -6.79 3.68
C LYS A 132 -24.16 -7.51 4.99
N GLU A 133 -24.69 -6.79 5.97
CA GLU A 133 -25.00 -7.32 7.29
C GLU A 133 -25.94 -8.54 7.20
N GLY A 134 -25.64 -9.56 8.00
CA GLY A 134 -26.43 -10.80 8.05
C GLY A 134 -26.08 -11.85 7.02
N CYS A 135 -25.10 -11.62 6.14
CA CYS A 135 -24.62 -12.64 5.20
C CYS A 135 -23.92 -13.76 5.96
N ILE A 136 -24.44 -14.99 5.82
CA ILE A 136 -23.84 -16.20 6.43
C ILE A 136 -23.02 -16.98 5.40
N LYS A 137 -22.10 -17.82 5.88
CA LYS A 137 -21.16 -18.58 5.05
C LYS A 137 -21.85 -19.44 3.98
N ALA A 138 -23.02 -20.04 4.29
CA ALA A 138 -23.77 -20.83 3.33
C ALA A 138 -24.32 -19.98 2.17
N GLN A 139 -24.89 -18.81 2.46
CA GLN A 139 -25.36 -17.86 1.45
C GLN A 139 -24.21 -17.29 0.61
N PHE A 140 -23.09 -16.97 1.26
CA PHE A 140 -21.90 -16.48 0.57
C PHE A 140 -21.37 -17.54 -0.43
N LYS A 141 -21.29 -18.81 -0.01
CA LYS A 141 -20.90 -19.92 -0.88
C LYS A 141 -21.85 -20.07 -2.07
N GLU A 142 -23.15 -20.12 -1.82
CA GLU A 142 -24.17 -20.23 -2.87
C GLU A 142 -24.10 -19.05 -3.86
N ALA A 143 -23.88 -17.84 -3.36
CA ALA A 143 -23.75 -16.65 -4.19
C ALA A 143 -22.52 -16.70 -5.11
N ILE A 144 -21.40 -17.24 -4.62
CA ILE A 144 -20.19 -17.45 -5.44
C ILE A 144 -20.46 -18.52 -6.50
N GLU A 145 -21.00 -19.69 -6.11
CA GLU A 145 -21.25 -20.83 -7.00
C GLU A 145 -22.30 -20.53 -8.09
N SER A 146 -23.28 -19.67 -7.78
CA SER A 146 -24.29 -19.22 -8.73
C SER A 146 -23.87 -18.01 -9.56
N GLY A 147 -22.70 -17.41 -9.28
CA GLY A 147 -22.25 -16.16 -9.93
C GLY A 147 -23.08 -14.92 -9.56
N ASN A 148 -23.85 -14.95 -8.47
CA ASN A 148 -24.71 -13.87 -8.03
C ASN A 148 -24.25 -13.25 -6.70
N LEU A 149 -22.99 -12.80 -6.65
CA LEU A 149 -22.40 -12.25 -5.43
C LEU A 149 -22.77 -10.77 -5.18
N GLU A 150 -23.07 -10.01 -6.23
CA GLU A 150 -23.27 -8.55 -6.15
C GLU A 150 -24.34 -8.11 -5.13
N PRO A 151 -25.50 -8.79 -4.98
CA PRO A 151 -26.49 -8.43 -3.96
C PRO A 151 -26.00 -8.50 -2.52
N HIS A 152 -24.93 -9.28 -2.28
CA HIS A 152 -24.34 -9.49 -0.96
C HIS A 152 -23.15 -8.57 -0.67
N MET A 153 -22.67 -7.80 -1.65
CA MET A 153 -21.53 -6.90 -1.50
C MET A 153 -21.89 -5.63 -0.74
N ASN A 154 -21.01 -5.20 0.17
CA ASN A 154 -21.06 -3.87 0.77
C ASN A 154 -20.27 -2.90 -0.12
N LYS A 155 -20.96 -2.31 -1.11
CA LYS A 155 -20.39 -1.33 -2.04
C LYS A 155 -20.51 0.07 -1.44
N ILE A 156 -19.43 0.82 -1.45
CA ILE A 156 -19.33 2.19 -0.92
C ILE A 156 -18.74 3.12 -1.97
N PHE A 157 -19.21 4.37 -2.03
CA PHE A 157 -18.58 5.42 -2.83
C PHE A 157 -17.44 6.06 -2.07
N VAL A 158 -16.41 6.46 -2.79
CA VAL A 158 -15.19 7.02 -2.21
C VAL A 158 -14.78 8.32 -2.87
N GLU A 159 -14.02 9.11 -2.13
CA GLU A 159 -13.46 10.38 -2.55
C GLU A 159 -11.93 10.37 -2.40
N LYS A 160 -11.25 11.27 -3.12
CA LYS A 160 -9.81 11.49 -2.96
C LYS A 160 -9.46 11.76 -1.49
N GLY A 161 -8.44 11.09 -0.99
CA GLY A 161 -7.98 11.19 0.39
C GLY A 161 -8.62 10.18 1.34
N ASP A 162 -9.60 9.41 0.90
CA ASP A 162 -10.19 8.34 1.71
C ASP A 162 -9.18 7.24 1.98
N VAL A 163 -9.27 6.66 3.19
CA VAL A 163 -8.39 5.57 3.62
C VAL A 163 -9.20 4.41 4.16
N TYR A 164 -8.86 3.21 3.70
CA TYR A 164 -9.51 1.97 4.14
C TYR A 164 -8.47 0.94 4.54
N PHE A 165 -8.62 0.39 5.74
CA PHE A 165 -7.83 -0.74 6.21
C PHE A 165 -8.51 -2.05 5.79
N VAL A 166 -7.77 -2.89 5.08
CA VAL A 166 -8.22 -4.19 4.55
C VAL A 166 -7.44 -5.29 5.26
N LYS A 167 -8.01 -5.76 6.37
CA LYS A 167 -7.44 -6.87 7.13
C LYS A 167 -7.57 -8.17 6.33
N SER A 168 -6.59 -9.07 6.46
CA SER A 168 -6.72 -10.46 5.98
C SER A 168 -8.03 -11.08 6.46
N GLY A 169 -8.70 -11.83 5.59
CA GLY A 169 -10.05 -12.36 5.82
C GLY A 169 -11.20 -11.44 5.41
N LEU A 170 -10.99 -10.14 5.21
CA LEU A 170 -12.02 -9.24 4.69
C LEU A 170 -12.24 -9.50 3.20
N MET A 171 -13.49 -9.82 2.80
CA MET A 171 -13.88 -9.84 1.39
C MET A 171 -13.92 -8.40 0.84
N HIS A 172 -13.23 -8.15 -0.28
CA HIS A 172 -13.12 -6.80 -0.82
C HIS A 172 -12.92 -6.77 -2.33
N ALA A 173 -13.13 -5.61 -2.92
CA ALA A 173 -12.70 -5.28 -4.27
C ALA A 173 -12.45 -3.78 -4.42
N ILE A 174 -11.50 -3.42 -5.27
CA ILE A 174 -11.38 -2.07 -5.78
C ILE A 174 -12.35 -1.96 -6.95
N GLY A 175 -13.32 -1.06 -6.83
CA GLY A 175 -14.28 -0.77 -7.90
C GLY A 175 -13.66 0.10 -8.99
N GLU A 176 -14.47 0.46 -9.96
CA GLU A 176 -14.05 1.30 -11.07
C GLU A 176 -13.83 2.76 -10.69
N GLY A 177 -13.02 3.46 -11.46
CA GLY A 177 -12.88 4.90 -11.37
C GLY A 177 -12.00 5.38 -10.22
N VAL A 178 -11.01 4.59 -9.78
CA VAL A 178 -10.09 5.01 -8.71
C VAL A 178 -8.62 4.78 -9.08
N ILE A 179 -7.75 5.66 -8.55
CA ILE A 179 -6.32 5.37 -8.40
C ILE A 179 -6.04 5.27 -6.90
N ILE A 180 -5.43 4.17 -6.50
CA ILE A 180 -5.13 3.85 -5.10
C ILE A 180 -3.63 3.70 -4.89
N ALA A 181 -3.11 4.25 -3.79
CA ALA A 181 -1.85 3.82 -3.22
C ALA A 181 -2.15 2.69 -2.22
N GLU A 182 -1.63 1.50 -2.52
CA GLU A 182 -1.78 0.31 -1.70
C GLU A 182 -0.47 0.00 -0.99
N ILE A 183 -0.51 -0.03 0.32
CA ILE A 183 0.58 -0.48 1.18
C ILE A 183 0.14 -1.79 1.81
N GLN A 184 0.93 -2.85 1.61
CA GLN A 184 0.57 -4.20 2.01
C GLN A 184 1.77 -5.00 2.52
N GLN A 185 1.49 -6.12 3.21
CA GLN A 185 2.49 -7.14 3.43
C GLN A 185 3.03 -7.64 2.07
N ASN A 186 4.28 -8.10 2.02
CA ASN A 186 4.94 -8.54 0.79
C ASN A 186 4.42 -9.91 0.33
N SER A 187 3.20 -9.94 -0.14
CA SER A 187 2.50 -11.11 -0.68
C SER A 187 1.69 -10.73 -1.92
N ASP A 188 1.59 -11.65 -2.89
CA ASP A 188 0.74 -11.49 -4.09
C ASP A 188 -0.40 -12.53 -4.13
N THR A 189 -0.62 -13.21 -3.00
CA THR A 189 -1.65 -14.23 -2.86
C THR A 189 -3.05 -13.63 -2.87
N THR A 190 -3.90 -14.10 -3.79
CA THR A 190 -5.27 -13.61 -3.98
C THR A 190 -6.23 -14.77 -4.20
N TYR A 191 -7.26 -14.88 -3.36
CA TYR A 191 -8.35 -15.84 -3.57
C TYR A 191 -9.56 -15.12 -4.15
N ARG A 192 -9.71 -15.24 -5.47
CA ARG A 192 -10.81 -14.64 -6.24
C ARG A 192 -12.10 -15.39 -6.01
N VAL A 193 -13.18 -14.67 -5.68
CA VAL A 193 -14.52 -15.22 -5.45
C VAL A 193 -15.56 -14.78 -6.49
N TYR A 194 -15.32 -13.64 -7.17
CA TYR A 194 -16.19 -13.15 -8.24
C TYR A 194 -15.38 -12.30 -9.23
N ASP A 195 -15.65 -12.45 -10.52
CA ASP A 195 -14.84 -11.81 -11.56
C ASP A 195 -15.65 -11.14 -12.68
N TYR A 196 -16.91 -10.81 -12.43
CA TYR A 196 -17.76 -10.15 -13.42
C TYR A 196 -17.79 -10.88 -14.77
N ASP A 197 -17.90 -12.21 -14.77
CA ASP A 197 -17.94 -13.11 -15.93
C ASP A 197 -16.73 -13.02 -16.88
N ARG A 198 -15.59 -12.50 -16.42
CA ARG A 198 -14.36 -12.40 -17.23
C ARG A 198 -13.59 -13.70 -17.38
N GLY A 199 -14.07 -14.79 -16.78
CA GLY A 199 -13.57 -16.15 -16.99
C GLY A 199 -12.26 -16.51 -16.28
N ARG A 200 -11.70 -15.65 -15.40
CA ARG A 200 -10.54 -16.02 -14.59
C ARG A 200 -10.94 -17.03 -13.51
N LYS A 201 -10.00 -17.90 -13.16
CA LYS A 201 -10.23 -18.95 -12.15
C LYS A 201 -10.67 -18.36 -10.80
N LEU A 202 -11.74 -18.91 -10.23
CA LEU A 202 -12.17 -18.66 -8.86
C LEU A 202 -11.49 -19.64 -7.90
N HIS A 203 -11.28 -19.21 -6.65
CA HIS A 203 -10.58 -19.98 -5.60
C HIS A 203 -11.54 -20.22 -4.41
N VAL A 204 -12.71 -20.82 -4.71
CA VAL A 204 -13.85 -20.89 -3.79
C VAL A 204 -13.48 -21.54 -2.46
N ASP A 205 -12.87 -22.73 -2.48
CA ASP A 205 -12.54 -23.48 -1.26
C ASP A 205 -11.57 -22.69 -0.37
N LYS A 206 -10.45 -22.20 -0.93
CA LYS A 206 -9.46 -21.41 -0.20
C LYS A 206 -10.05 -20.09 0.33
N ALA A 207 -10.92 -19.46 -0.46
CA ALA A 207 -11.61 -18.25 -0.02
C ALA A 207 -12.54 -18.51 1.17
N LEU A 208 -13.29 -19.63 1.12
CA LEU A 208 -14.16 -20.04 2.23
C LEU A 208 -13.39 -20.44 3.49
N ASP A 209 -12.15 -20.91 3.34
CA ASP A 209 -11.29 -21.22 4.50
C ASP A 209 -10.87 -19.93 5.26
N VAL A 210 -10.60 -18.86 4.53
CA VAL A 210 -9.99 -17.64 5.11
C VAL A 210 -10.95 -16.48 5.32
N VAL A 211 -12.13 -16.47 4.67
CA VAL A 211 -13.08 -15.35 4.77
C VAL A 211 -13.68 -15.24 6.17
N ASP A 212 -13.64 -14.03 6.71
CA ASP A 212 -14.35 -13.63 7.92
C ASP A 212 -15.48 -12.65 7.55
N LEU A 213 -16.70 -13.17 7.49
CA LEU A 213 -17.89 -12.39 7.10
C LEU A 213 -18.35 -11.38 8.17
N SER A 214 -17.73 -11.42 9.37
CA SER A 214 -17.97 -10.41 10.42
C SER A 214 -17.18 -9.12 10.18
N LEU A 215 -16.15 -9.17 9.33
CA LEU A 215 -15.34 -8.02 8.98
C LEU A 215 -16.07 -7.09 8.02
N ASN A 216 -16.01 -5.80 8.33
CA ASN A 216 -16.47 -4.73 7.46
C ASN A 216 -15.40 -3.64 7.40
N GLY A 217 -15.07 -3.20 6.20
CA GLY A 217 -14.17 -2.08 6.00
C GLY A 217 -14.81 -0.77 6.47
N LYS A 218 -14.07 -0.01 7.25
CA LYS A 218 -14.45 1.33 7.69
C LYS A 218 -13.44 2.34 7.18
N LYS A 219 -13.93 3.51 6.78
CA LYS A 219 -13.08 4.65 6.47
C LYS A 219 -12.28 5.04 7.71
N SER A 220 -10.97 5.12 7.58
CA SER A 220 -10.13 5.68 8.63
C SER A 220 -10.34 7.19 8.69
N THR A 221 -10.59 7.71 9.88
CA THR A 221 -10.64 9.15 10.12
C THR A 221 -9.28 9.71 10.51
N GLY A 222 -8.36 8.82 10.92
CA GLY A 222 -7.03 9.18 11.39
C GLY A 222 -7.03 10.03 12.65
N LEU A 223 -5.83 10.31 13.14
CA LEU A 223 -5.57 11.35 14.14
C LEU A 223 -4.66 12.39 13.50
N LYS A 224 -5.14 13.61 13.31
CA LYS A 224 -4.39 14.71 12.71
C LYS A 224 -3.72 15.56 13.79
N LEU A 225 -2.45 15.89 13.56
CA LEU A 225 -1.64 16.80 14.35
C LEU A 225 -1.21 17.97 13.44
N ASP A 226 -1.55 19.18 13.80
CA ASP A 226 -1.09 20.36 13.10
C ASP A 226 0.24 20.85 13.73
N CYS A 227 1.25 21.02 12.88
CA CYS A 227 2.60 21.44 13.23
C CYS A 227 2.95 22.71 12.45
N ASP A 228 4.09 23.34 12.80
CA ASP A 228 4.58 24.48 12.04
C ASP A 228 5.12 24.04 10.68
N GLY A 229 4.50 24.52 9.60
CA GLY A 229 4.87 24.20 8.23
C GLY A 229 4.34 22.89 7.65
N PHE A 230 3.66 22.05 8.43
CA PHE A 230 3.05 20.80 7.96
C PHE A 230 1.95 20.29 8.90
N SER A 231 1.19 19.32 8.47
CA SER A 231 0.39 18.48 9.38
C SER A 231 0.73 17.01 9.19
N LYS A 232 0.60 16.23 10.26
CA LYS A 232 0.80 14.77 10.28
C LYS A 232 -0.49 14.09 10.70
N SER A 233 -0.93 13.09 9.94
CA SER A 233 -2.09 12.27 10.29
C SER A 233 -1.69 10.81 10.42
N TYR A 234 -2.00 10.18 11.55
CA TYR A 234 -1.86 8.73 11.73
C TYR A 234 -3.11 8.06 11.15
N LEU A 235 -2.98 7.40 10.02
CA LEU A 235 -4.09 6.84 9.26
C LEU A 235 -4.35 5.37 9.56
N CYS A 236 -3.27 4.59 9.77
CA CYS A 236 -3.34 3.17 10.08
C CYS A 236 -2.15 2.77 10.95
N LEU A 237 -2.40 1.90 11.93
CA LEU A 237 -1.36 1.29 12.74
C LEU A 237 -1.73 -0.17 13.02
N CYS A 238 -0.94 -1.11 12.52
CA CYS A 238 -1.04 -2.53 12.81
C CYS A 238 0.35 -3.14 13.03
N LYS A 239 0.43 -4.42 13.31
CA LYS A 239 1.73 -5.12 13.51
C LYS A 239 2.57 -5.17 12.24
N ASP A 240 1.94 -5.17 11.07
CA ASP A 240 2.58 -5.40 9.78
C ASP A 240 3.08 -4.09 9.15
N PHE A 241 2.36 -2.99 9.38
CA PHE A 241 2.75 -1.65 8.91
C PHE A 241 2.04 -0.52 9.65
N SER A 242 2.61 0.68 9.54
CA SER A 242 1.98 1.97 9.85
C SER A 242 1.82 2.77 8.56
N LEU A 243 0.76 3.57 8.47
CA LEU A 243 0.55 4.55 7.42
C LEU A 243 0.27 5.91 8.04
N GLU A 244 1.10 6.88 7.69
CA GLU A 244 0.97 8.27 8.11
C GLU A 244 0.87 9.17 6.88
N LEU A 245 0.09 10.24 6.94
CA LEU A 245 0.05 11.28 5.92
C LEU A 245 0.73 12.54 6.44
N TYR A 246 1.73 13.00 5.71
CA TYR A 246 2.34 14.32 5.86
C TYR A 246 1.75 15.26 4.81
N ASP A 247 1.11 16.33 5.24
CA ASP A 247 0.65 17.43 4.40
C ASP A 247 1.59 18.61 4.64
N ILE A 248 2.56 18.78 3.76
CA ILE A 248 3.70 19.69 3.92
C ILE A 248 3.42 20.95 3.12
N CYS A 249 3.46 22.12 3.81
CA CYS A 249 3.33 23.44 3.20
C CYS A 249 4.70 24.13 3.00
N THR A 250 5.69 23.77 3.82
CA THR A 250 7.05 24.32 3.74
C THR A 250 8.11 23.26 3.92
N SER A 251 8.31 22.77 5.14
CA SER A 251 9.28 21.71 5.43
C SER A 251 8.96 20.94 6.70
N VAL A 252 9.53 19.74 6.80
CA VAL A 252 9.58 18.94 8.03
C VAL A 252 10.92 18.24 8.14
N LYS A 253 11.52 18.31 9.34
CA LYS A 253 12.75 17.59 9.67
C LYS A 253 12.41 16.26 10.32
N GLU A 254 13.09 15.23 9.85
CA GLU A 254 12.97 13.85 10.32
C GLU A 254 14.35 13.26 10.57
N GLU A 255 14.42 12.23 11.40
CA GLU A 255 15.63 11.47 11.69
C GLU A 255 15.33 9.97 11.55
N SER A 256 16.24 9.22 10.96
CA SER A 256 16.16 7.76 10.95
C SER A 256 16.56 7.18 12.31
N ASP A 257 15.91 6.08 12.72
CA ASP A 257 16.10 5.48 14.05
C ASP A 257 17.06 4.27 14.06
N ASN A 258 17.72 3.95 12.94
CA ASN A 258 18.55 2.77 12.71
C ASN A 258 17.82 1.42 12.91
N GLU A 259 16.54 1.45 13.22
CA GLU A 259 15.75 0.25 13.51
C GLU A 259 15.00 -0.25 12.27
N ARG A 260 14.61 0.67 11.38
CA ARG A 260 13.77 0.39 10.20
C ARG A 260 13.98 1.41 9.09
N PHE A 261 13.67 1.00 7.87
CA PHE A 261 13.55 1.91 6.75
C PHE A 261 12.16 2.58 6.74
N TYR A 262 12.06 3.71 6.05
CA TYR A 262 10.79 4.36 5.76
C TYR A 262 10.57 4.42 4.24
N ALA A 263 9.33 4.32 3.82
CA ALA A 263 8.95 4.54 2.43
C ALA A 263 8.02 5.75 2.34
N PHE A 264 8.32 6.68 1.45
CA PHE A 264 7.46 7.82 1.14
C PHE A 264 6.87 7.66 -0.24
N THR A 265 5.54 7.76 -0.35
CA THR A 265 4.81 7.83 -1.63
C THR A 265 4.18 9.21 -1.75
N CYS A 266 4.56 9.97 -2.77
CA CYS A 266 4.00 11.30 -3.02
C CYS A 266 2.65 11.17 -3.73
N VAL A 267 1.58 11.59 -3.07
CA VAL A 267 0.21 11.51 -3.59
C VAL A 267 -0.31 12.84 -4.12
N GLU A 268 0.34 13.95 -3.78
CA GLU A 268 0.01 15.29 -4.26
C GLU A 268 1.22 16.22 -4.21
N GLY A 269 1.34 17.14 -5.17
CA GLY A 269 2.39 18.15 -5.19
C GLY A 269 3.76 17.60 -5.57
N SER A 270 4.80 18.30 -5.13
CA SER A 270 6.21 17.94 -5.37
C SER A 270 7.14 18.64 -4.38
N GLY A 271 8.35 18.11 -4.27
CA GLY A 271 9.34 18.68 -3.37
C GLY A 271 10.68 17.98 -3.46
N LYS A 272 11.45 18.08 -2.39
CA LYS A 272 12.79 17.51 -2.27
C LYS A 272 12.99 16.88 -0.91
N ILE A 273 13.83 15.86 -0.88
CA ILE A 273 14.36 15.24 0.34
C ILE A 273 15.83 15.64 0.44
N LYS A 274 16.18 16.50 1.38
CA LYS A 274 17.58 16.87 1.69
C LYS A 274 18.12 15.93 2.76
N PHE A 275 19.37 15.53 2.60
CA PHE A 275 20.08 14.66 3.53
C PHE A 275 21.57 14.98 3.52
N GLU A 276 22.34 14.41 4.43
CA GLU A 276 23.80 14.60 4.42
C GLU A 276 24.38 14.06 3.09
N GLY A 277 24.93 14.94 2.31
CA GLY A 277 25.57 14.61 1.01
C GLY A 277 24.75 14.91 -0.22
N GLY A 278 23.48 15.39 -0.11
CA GLY A 278 22.72 15.74 -1.32
C GLY A 278 21.24 16.03 -1.13
N GLU A 279 20.54 16.00 -2.24
CA GLU A 279 19.08 16.10 -2.28
C GLU A 279 18.52 15.22 -3.38
N GLU A 280 17.29 14.69 -3.17
CA GLU A 280 16.52 13.94 -4.16
C GLU A 280 15.17 14.61 -4.39
N GLU A 281 14.76 14.75 -5.64
CA GLU A 281 13.43 15.25 -5.99
C GLU A 281 12.37 14.17 -5.79
N ILE A 282 11.18 14.57 -5.34
CA ILE A 282 10.00 13.72 -5.24
C ILE A 282 8.79 14.44 -5.83
N ASN A 283 8.10 13.77 -6.74
CA ASN A 283 6.93 14.31 -7.44
C ASN A 283 5.73 13.39 -7.23
N LYS A 284 4.52 13.90 -7.45
CA LYS A 284 3.31 13.09 -7.40
C LYS A 284 3.47 11.81 -8.22
N GLY A 285 3.19 10.68 -7.57
CA GLY A 285 3.34 9.34 -8.14
C GLY A 285 4.71 8.68 -7.91
N ASP A 286 5.68 9.38 -7.31
CA ASP A 286 6.96 8.77 -6.95
C ASP A 286 6.86 8.06 -5.60
N SER A 287 7.60 6.96 -5.45
CA SER A 287 7.87 6.31 -4.18
C SER A 287 9.37 6.24 -3.94
N ILE A 288 9.80 6.62 -2.73
CA ILE A 288 11.22 6.69 -2.33
C ILE A 288 11.41 5.93 -1.02
N MET A 289 12.45 5.13 -0.95
CA MET A 289 12.86 4.44 0.28
C MET A 289 13.95 5.23 0.99
N ILE A 290 13.73 5.52 2.26
CA ILE A 290 14.68 6.15 3.17
C ILE A 290 15.39 5.04 3.95
N PRO A 291 16.71 4.87 3.78
CA PRO A 291 17.49 3.89 4.52
C PRO A 291 17.46 4.13 6.02
N ALA A 292 17.55 3.03 6.79
CA ALA A 292 17.52 3.08 8.25
C ALA A 292 18.65 3.93 8.87
N THR A 293 19.79 4.04 8.20
CA THR A 293 20.98 4.75 8.71
C THR A 293 21.29 6.05 7.97
N ILE A 294 20.29 6.68 7.35
CA ILE A 294 20.54 7.94 6.65
C ILE A 294 20.84 9.12 7.60
N GLY A 295 20.42 9.03 8.88
CA GLY A 295 20.53 10.11 9.85
C GLY A 295 19.43 11.15 9.66
N ASP A 296 19.81 12.44 9.82
CA ASP A 296 18.90 13.56 9.63
C ASP A 296 18.56 13.78 8.17
N TYR A 297 17.27 14.04 7.89
CA TYR A 297 16.80 14.46 6.58
C TYR A 297 15.66 15.46 6.69
N GLU A 298 15.47 16.26 5.65
CA GLU A 298 14.43 17.29 5.59
C GLU A 298 13.60 17.13 4.33
N LEU A 299 12.28 17.04 4.50
CA LEU A 299 11.30 17.05 3.42
C LEU A 299 10.89 18.50 3.17
N LEU A 300 11.06 19.00 1.94
CA LEU A 300 10.83 20.40 1.57
C LEU A 300 9.90 20.50 0.38
N GLY A 301 8.94 21.38 0.41
CA GLY A 301 8.04 21.69 -0.70
C GLY A 301 6.59 21.78 -0.29
N GLU A 302 5.71 21.85 -1.29
CA GLU A 302 4.26 21.77 -1.12
C GLU A 302 3.80 20.41 -1.63
N MET A 303 3.61 19.45 -0.73
CA MET A 303 3.33 18.05 -1.11
C MET A 303 2.63 17.27 -0.01
N LYS A 304 1.90 16.23 -0.43
CA LYS A 304 1.37 15.21 0.47
C LYS A 304 2.11 13.90 0.28
N LEU A 305 2.70 13.42 1.36
CA LEU A 305 3.47 12.19 1.40
C LEU A 305 2.81 11.15 2.31
N LEU A 306 2.63 9.95 1.81
CA LEU A 306 2.33 8.78 2.63
C LEU A 306 3.64 8.22 3.14
N LYS A 307 3.86 8.21 4.45
CA LYS A 307 4.97 7.52 5.11
C LYS A 307 4.49 6.14 5.56
N SER A 308 5.15 5.10 5.09
CA SER A 308 4.87 3.71 5.46
C SER A 308 6.12 3.00 5.96
N TYR A 309 5.95 2.15 6.99
CA TYR A 309 7.03 1.40 7.63
C TYR A 309 6.47 0.30 8.53
N VAL A 310 7.31 -0.66 8.94
CA VAL A 310 6.95 -1.65 9.97
C VAL A 310 7.16 -1.02 11.35
N PRO A 311 6.10 -0.81 12.14
CA PRO A 311 6.18 -0.06 13.38
C PRO A 311 6.65 -0.91 14.58
N ASP A 312 7.22 -0.25 15.59
CA ASP A 312 7.06 -0.65 16.97
C ASP A 312 5.69 -0.11 17.45
N VAL A 313 4.70 -0.98 17.47
CA VAL A 313 3.30 -0.58 17.73
C VAL A 313 3.16 0.12 19.08
N GLU A 314 3.85 -0.38 20.13
CA GLU A 314 3.77 0.22 21.47
C GLU A 314 4.41 1.62 21.51
N LYS A 315 5.53 1.82 20.81
CA LYS A 315 6.21 3.11 20.70
C LYS A 315 5.32 4.14 20.00
N VAL A 316 4.75 3.75 18.84
CA VAL A 316 3.85 4.63 18.08
C VAL A 316 2.57 4.95 18.84
N GLN A 317 1.96 3.96 19.53
CA GLN A 317 0.78 4.19 20.36
C GLN A 317 1.07 5.19 21.50
N LYS A 318 2.23 5.08 22.16
CA LYS A 318 2.64 6.03 23.20
C LYS A 318 2.82 7.43 22.62
N GLU A 319 3.43 7.56 21.45
CA GLU A 319 3.57 8.84 20.74
C GLU A 319 2.20 9.46 20.47
N ILE A 320 1.28 8.71 19.88
CA ILE A 320 -0.10 9.15 19.61
C ILE A 320 -0.79 9.64 20.89
N LEU A 321 -0.70 8.86 21.98
CA LEU A 321 -1.35 9.18 23.25
C LEU A 321 -0.80 10.47 23.88
N MET A 322 0.50 10.76 23.73
CA MET A 322 1.09 12.02 24.23
C MET A 322 0.49 13.26 23.55
N HIS A 323 -0.04 13.12 22.35
CA HIS A 323 -0.69 14.21 21.62
C HIS A 323 -2.20 14.33 21.90
N VAL A 324 -2.86 13.25 22.30
CA VAL A 324 -4.31 13.23 22.58
C VAL A 324 -4.62 13.76 23.99
N VAL A 325 -3.69 13.62 24.95
CA VAL A 325 -3.89 13.98 26.38
C VAL A 325 -3.53 15.47 26.66
N LYS A 326 -3.09 16.22 25.66
CA LYS A 326 -2.90 17.67 25.77
C LYS A 326 -4.15 18.40 25.31
#